data_8f0b325d6b23d0283d09a81002da8ba6
#
_entry.id   8f0b325d6b23d0283d09a81002da8ba6
#
_cell.length_a   1.000
_cell.length_b   1.000
_cell.length_c   1.000
_cell.angle_alpha   90.00
_cell.angle_beta   90.00
_cell.angle_gamma   90.00
#
_symmetry.space_group_name_H-M   'P 1'
#
loop_
_entity.id
_entity.type
_entity.pdbx_description
1 polymer ?
#
loop_
_entity_poly.entity_id
_entity_poly.type
_entity_poly.pdbx_seq_one_letter_code
_entity_poly.pdbx_strand_id
1 'polypeptide(L)'
;MRIGQTQAVTLVLISGIVIALAGAAYMWGKPMIEKRTTITQFTSAVRFMEDLDKKIVEVARSCVTPGACEESLTLPISGFISVDPTNNTITYEFVVTQPLITEGEIPINTGNIGEVAAYGETPGVIKMTGDRSGSVYKLKFTLHYRELYNEKQARGYKIKLEGSSTGTSRILITYSGSETQSNQGWYGGDLILSKMAVQTV
;
A
#
# COMPACT_ATOMS: atom_id res chain seq x y z
N MET A 1 26.36 -35.04 -56.76
CA MET A 1 25.90 -35.28 -55.35
C MET A 1 26.52 -34.30 -54.36
N ARG A 2 26.58 -32.98 -54.60
CA ARG A 2 27.13 -31.99 -53.65
C ARG A 2 26.07 -30.97 -53.16
N ILE A 3 24.86 -30.97 -53.73
CA ILE A 3 23.84 -29.96 -53.40
C ILE A 3 23.14 -30.27 -52.03
N GLY A 4 23.02 -31.54 -51.66
CA GLY A 4 22.37 -31.90 -50.41
C GLY A 4 23.22 -31.58 -49.14
N GLN A 5 24.54 -31.61 -49.24
CA GLN A 5 25.40 -31.29 -48.07
C GLN A 5 25.40 -29.80 -47.75
N THR A 6 25.41 -28.92 -48.75
CA THR A 6 25.31 -27.46 -48.54
C THR A 6 24.02 -27.04 -47.93
N GLN A 7 22.86 -27.66 -48.30
CA GLN A 7 21.57 -27.38 -47.70
C GLN A 7 21.50 -27.80 -46.21
N ALA A 8 22.04 -28.94 -45.85
CA ALA A 8 22.10 -29.42 -44.48
C ALA A 8 22.92 -28.49 -43.58
N VAL A 9 24.09 -28.05 -44.07
CA VAL A 9 24.98 -27.12 -43.34
C VAL A 9 24.31 -25.75 -43.16
N THR A 10 23.66 -25.23 -44.19
CA THR A 10 22.91 -23.97 -44.11
C THR A 10 21.78 -24.03 -43.14
N LEU A 11 21.04 -25.13 -43.07
CA LEU A 11 19.92 -25.33 -42.15
C LEU A 11 20.39 -25.36 -40.67
N VAL A 12 21.50 -26.05 -40.40
CA VAL A 12 22.13 -26.07 -39.07
C VAL A 12 22.65 -24.70 -38.66
N LEU A 13 23.25 -23.95 -39.57
CA LEU A 13 23.75 -22.61 -39.31
C LEU A 13 22.58 -21.64 -39.00
N ILE A 14 21.53 -21.65 -39.79
CA ILE A 14 20.35 -20.80 -39.58
C ILE A 14 19.67 -21.13 -38.27
N SER A 15 19.48 -22.43 -37.95
CA SER A 15 18.89 -22.83 -36.68
C SER A 15 19.73 -22.41 -35.48
N GLY A 16 21.06 -22.52 -35.59
CA GLY A 16 21.99 -22.04 -34.57
C GLY A 16 21.90 -20.54 -34.33
N ILE A 17 21.83 -19.74 -35.40
CA ILE A 17 21.67 -18.28 -35.30
C ILE A 17 20.31 -17.92 -34.68
N VAL A 18 19.22 -18.59 -35.08
CA VAL A 18 17.88 -18.33 -34.52
C VAL A 18 17.84 -18.64 -33.03
N ILE A 19 18.43 -19.75 -32.60
CA ILE A 19 18.49 -20.12 -31.16
C ILE A 19 19.34 -19.10 -30.39
N ALA A 20 20.46 -18.67 -30.93
CA ALA A 20 21.32 -17.67 -30.31
C ALA A 20 20.60 -16.31 -30.17
N LEU A 21 19.90 -15.86 -31.21
CA LEU A 21 19.12 -14.63 -31.19
C LEU A 21 17.95 -14.71 -30.20
N ALA A 22 17.24 -15.84 -30.16
CA ALA A 22 16.15 -16.06 -29.21
C ALA A 22 16.65 -16.05 -27.76
N GLY A 23 17.81 -16.68 -27.50
CA GLY A 23 18.47 -16.65 -26.19
C GLY A 23 18.88 -15.24 -25.77
N ALA A 24 19.50 -14.49 -26.67
CA ALA A 24 19.87 -13.09 -26.44
C ALA A 24 18.62 -12.20 -26.15
N ALA A 25 17.57 -12.33 -26.96
CA ALA A 25 16.33 -11.62 -26.76
C ALA A 25 15.66 -11.93 -25.41
N TYR A 26 15.69 -13.20 -24.99
CA TYR A 26 15.16 -13.62 -23.67
C TYR A 26 15.97 -13.03 -22.51
N MET A 27 17.30 -13.07 -22.57
CA MET A 27 18.18 -12.52 -21.53
C MET A 27 17.99 -11.01 -21.37
N TRP A 28 17.71 -10.30 -22.43
CA TRP A 28 17.47 -8.85 -22.41
C TRP A 28 16.04 -8.49 -22.04
N GLY A 29 15.07 -9.25 -22.54
CA GLY A 29 13.64 -8.99 -22.35
C GLY A 29 13.17 -9.29 -20.92
N LYS A 30 13.66 -10.37 -20.31
CA LYS A 30 13.24 -10.80 -18.97
C LYS A 30 13.39 -9.70 -17.91
N PRO A 31 14.54 -9.08 -17.67
CA PRO A 31 14.69 -8.06 -16.63
C PRO A 31 13.83 -6.80 -16.89
N MET A 32 13.58 -6.47 -18.17
CA MET A 32 12.73 -5.34 -18.52
C MET A 32 11.26 -5.62 -18.16
N ILE A 33 10.78 -6.84 -18.42
CA ILE A 33 9.42 -7.27 -18.06
C ILE A 33 9.27 -7.29 -16.54
N GLU A 34 10.20 -7.88 -15.82
CA GLU A 34 10.19 -7.93 -14.35
C GLU A 34 10.15 -6.53 -13.73
N LYS A 35 10.96 -5.60 -14.24
CA LYS A 35 10.96 -4.22 -13.77
C LYS A 35 9.61 -3.53 -14.02
N ARG A 36 9.02 -3.70 -15.20
CA ARG A 36 7.70 -3.14 -15.51
C ARG A 36 6.61 -3.72 -14.61
N THR A 37 6.63 -5.03 -14.38
CA THR A 37 5.69 -5.70 -13.47
C THR A 37 5.79 -5.13 -12.07
N THR A 38 7.01 -4.97 -11.53
CA THR A 38 7.22 -4.39 -10.20
C THR A 38 6.71 -2.95 -10.10
N ILE A 39 6.95 -2.10 -11.12
CA ILE A 39 6.44 -0.73 -11.17
C ILE A 39 4.91 -0.71 -11.19
N THR A 40 4.28 -1.60 -11.97
CA THR A 40 2.82 -1.69 -12.04
C THR A 40 2.24 -2.12 -10.69
N GLN A 41 2.83 -3.12 -10.04
CA GLN A 41 2.44 -3.56 -8.71
C GLN A 41 2.56 -2.42 -7.68
N PHE A 42 3.68 -1.73 -7.69
CA PHE A 42 3.90 -0.56 -6.84
C PHE A 42 2.81 0.51 -7.04
N THR A 43 2.56 0.91 -8.28
CA THR A 43 1.55 1.93 -8.58
C THR A 43 0.14 1.50 -8.16
N SER A 44 -0.19 0.22 -8.34
CA SER A 44 -1.48 -0.33 -7.90
C SER A 44 -1.61 -0.33 -6.37
N ALA A 45 -0.52 -0.65 -5.65
CA ALA A 45 -0.51 -0.62 -4.19
C ALA A 45 -0.61 0.80 -3.64
N VAL A 46 0.08 1.78 -4.24
CA VAL A 46 -0.04 3.20 -3.86
C VAL A 46 -1.50 3.67 -4.01
N ARG A 47 -2.11 3.44 -5.17
CA ARG A 47 -3.51 3.81 -5.40
C ARG A 47 -4.47 3.13 -4.42
N PHE A 48 -4.26 1.86 -4.15
CA PHE A 48 -5.06 1.13 -3.16
C PHE A 48 -4.96 1.76 -1.77
N MET A 49 -3.76 2.11 -1.30
CA MET A 49 -3.57 2.74 0.01
C MET A 49 -4.17 4.15 0.07
N GLU A 50 -4.07 4.92 -1.02
CA GLU A 50 -4.72 6.23 -1.13
C GLU A 50 -6.25 6.11 -1.15
N ASP A 51 -6.81 5.14 -1.88
CA ASP A 51 -8.25 4.90 -1.93
C ASP A 51 -8.77 4.38 -0.58
N LEU A 52 -7.97 3.56 0.11
CA LEU A 52 -8.27 3.09 1.46
C LEU A 52 -8.35 4.28 2.44
N ASP A 53 -7.35 5.18 2.42
CA ASP A 53 -7.36 6.38 3.26
C ASP A 53 -8.59 7.26 2.97
N LYS A 54 -8.86 7.54 1.68
CA LYS A 54 -10.03 8.33 1.28
C LYS A 54 -11.34 7.74 1.79
N LYS A 55 -11.55 6.43 1.63
CA LYS A 55 -12.76 5.75 2.09
C LYS A 55 -12.90 5.79 3.61
N ILE A 56 -11.83 5.54 4.36
CA ILE A 56 -11.85 5.64 5.82
C ILE A 56 -12.20 7.07 6.26
N VAL A 57 -11.57 8.07 5.66
CA VAL A 57 -11.85 9.49 5.95
C VAL A 57 -13.27 9.88 5.56
N GLU A 58 -13.78 9.39 4.43
CA GLU A 58 -15.14 9.64 3.99
C GLU A 58 -16.18 9.04 4.96
N VAL A 59 -15.99 7.77 5.32
CA VAL A 59 -16.84 7.09 6.32
C VAL A 59 -16.78 7.80 7.68
N ALA A 60 -15.57 8.21 8.12
CA ALA A 60 -15.40 8.93 9.39
C ALA A 60 -16.10 10.30 9.42
N ARG A 61 -16.26 10.95 8.25
CA ARG A 61 -16.88 12.29 8.15
C ARG A 61 -18.37 12.23 7.88
N SER A 62 -18.83 11.28 7.09
CA SER A 62 -20.22 11.22 6.61
C SER A 62 -21.15 10.41 7.52
N CYS A 63 -20.59 9.47 8.31
CA CYS A 63 -21.40 8.56 9.11
C CYS A 63 -21.64 9.10 10.52
N VAL A 64 -22.90 9.05 10.94
CA VAL A 64 -23.35 9.48 12.27
C VAL A 64 -23.76 8.29 13.12
N THR A 65 -24.36 7.26 12.50
CA THR A 65 -24.88 6.09 13.18
C THR A 65 -23.91 4.92 13.09
N PRO A 66 -23.50 4.33 14.21
CA PRO A 66 -22.64 3.13 14.21
C PRO A 66 -23.25 2.00 13.38
N GLY A 67 -22.44 1.35 12.55
CA GLY A 67 -22.87 0.24 11.69
C GLY A 67 -23.69 0.62 10.45
N ALA A 68 -24.06 1.88 10.28
CA ALA A 68 -24.86 2.30 9.12
C ALA A 68 -24.07 2.48 7.83
N CYS A 69 -22.77 2.73 7.96
CA CYS A 69 -21.88 2.90 6.82
C CYS A 69 -20.85 1.78 6.80
N GLU A 70 -20.83 1.09 5.69
CA GLU A 70 -19.90 0.01 5.41
C GLU A 70 -19.31 0.20 4.02
N GLU A 71 -18.00 0.15 3.92
CA GLU A 71 -17.26 0.20 2.68
C GLU A 71 -16.31 -0.98 2.58
N SER A 72 -16.06 -1.46 1.38
CA SER A 72 -15.11 -2.54 1.16
C SER A 72 -14.17 -2.27 -0.01
N LEU A 73 -12.95 -2.76 0.13
CA LEU A 73 -11.92 -2.69 -0.89
C LEU A 73 -11.27 -4.06 -1.07
N THR A 74 -11.03 -4.45 -2.31
CA THR A 74 -10.33 -5.69 -2.65
C THR A 74 -8.85 -5.38 -2.87
N LEU A 75 -7.97 -6.24 -2.39
CA LEU A 75 -6.54 -6.08 -2.59
C LEU A 75 -6.18 -6.23 -4.08
N PRO A 76 -5.44 -5.28 -4.66
CA PRO A 76 -5.12 -5.32 -6.09
C PRO A 76 -4.05 -6.34 -6.46
N ILE A 77 -3.25 -6.76 -5.47
CA ILE A 77 -2.13 -7.68 -5.64
C ILE A 77 -2.16 -8.67 -4.49
N SER A 78 -1.77 -9.92 -4.77
CA SER A 78 -1.59 -10.92 -3.73
C SER A 78 -0.56 -10.43 -2.71
N GLY A 79 -1.02 -10.21 -1.50
CA GLY A 79 -0.25 -9.66 -0.41
C GLY A 79 -0.95 -9.90 0.91
N PHE A 80 -0.42 -9.31 1.94
CA PHE A 80 -0.87 -9.47 3.31
C PHE A 80 -1.23 -8.11 3.88
N ILE A 81 -2.47 -7.95 4.32
CA ILE A 81 -2.91 -6.74 4.98
C ILE A 81 -3.19 -7.03 6.45
N SER A 82 -2.74 -6.14 7.33
CA SER A 82 -2.95 -6.25 8.78
C SER A 82 -3.37 -4.91 9.37
N VAL A 83 -4.21 -4.98 10.38
CA VAL A 83 -4.70 -3.84 11.15
C VAL A 83 -4.18 -3.97 12.58
N ASP A 84 -3.49 -2.95 13.04
CA ASP A 84 -2.99 -2.82 14.43
C ASP A 84 -3.65 -1.62 15.11
N PRO A 85 -4.67 -1.85 15.96
CA PRO A 85 -5.37 -0.79 16.67
C PRO A 85 -4.50 -0.14 17.77
N THR A 86 -3.46 -0.83 18.25
CA THR A 86 -2.57 -0.31 19.29
C THR A 86 -1.72 0.83 18.74
N ASN A 87 -1.12 0.62 17.57
CA ASN A 87 -0.32 1.62 16.87
C ASN A 87 -1.16 2.51 15.95
N ASN A 88 -2.46 2.24 15.84
CA ASN A 88 -3.39 2.93 14.95
C ASN A 88 -2.96 2.89 13.49
N THR A 89 -2.52 1.72 13.01
CA THR A 89 -1.93 1.52 11.70
C THR A 89 -2.61 0.41 10.90
N ILE A 90 -2.62 0.60 9.58
CA ILE A 90 -2.93 -0.44 8.60
C ILE A 90 -1.67 -0.69 7.79
N THR A 91 -1.25 -1.94 7.71
CA THR A 91 -0.04 -2.34 6.98
C THR A 91 -0.42 -3.25 5.83
N TYR A 92 0.10 -2.96 4.63
CA TYR A 92 -0.04 -3.81 3.45
C TYR A 92 1.34 -4.22 2.95
N GLU A 93 1.59 -5.53 2.90
CA GLU A 93 2.88 -6.11 2.51
C GLU A 93 2.70 -7.04 1.31
N PHE A 94 3.60 -6.97 0.35
CA PHE A 94 3.67 -7.91 -0.77
C PHE A 94 5.10 -8.08 -1.28
N VAL A 95 5.31 -9.15 -2.03
CA VAL A 95 6.61 -9.52 -2.58
C VAL A 95 6.75 -8.99 -4.00
N VAL A 96 7.93 -8.45 -4.30
CA VAL A 96 8.31 -8.00 -5.65
C VAL A 96 9.58 -8.72 -6.14
N THR A 97 9.73 -8.81 -7.45
CA THR A 97 10.85 -9.51 -8.08
C THR A 97 12.11 -8.66 -8.19
N GLN A 98 11.96 -7.33 -8.17
CA GLN A 98 13.07 -6.39 -8.31
C GLN A 98 13.02 -5.33 -7.21
N PRO A 99 14.15 -4.89 -6.67
CA PRO A 99 14.16 -3.79 -5.72
C PRO A 99 13.75 -2.49 -6.41
N LEU A 100 12.77 -1.80 -5.84
CA LEU A 100 12.36 -0.46 -6.28
C LEU A 100 13.04 0.63 -5.48
N ILE A 101 13.41 0.33 -4.24
CA ILE A 101 13.86 1.30 -3.26
C ILE A 101 15.02 0.71 -2.49
N THR A 102 16.00 1.54 -2.19
CA THR A 102 17.00 1.28 -1.16
C THR A 102 16.37 1.42 0.22
N GLU A 103 16.94 0.78 1.22
CA GLU A 103 16.50 0.83 2.62
C GLU A 103 16.14 2.26 3.05
N GLY A 104 14.99 2.43 3.67
CA GLY A 104 14.50 3.70 4.17
C GLY A 104 12.98 3.80 4.18
N GLU A 105 12.47 4.78 4.92
CA GLU A 105 11.05 5.09 5.00
C GLU A 105 10.75 6.27 4.06
N ILE A 106 9.84 6.07 3.11
CA ILE A 106 9.46 7.07 2.11
C ILE A 106 8.02 7.47 2.33
N PRO A 107 7.72 8.74 2.60
CA PRO A 107 6.34 9.24 2.64
C PRO A 107 5.76 9.28 1.21
N ILE A 108 4.49 8.87 1.08
CA ILE A 108 3.80 8.78 -0.22
C ILE A 108 2.84 9.94 -0.45
N ASN A 109 1.91 10.17 0.48
CA ASN A 109 0.81 11.11 0.28
C ASN A 109 1.02 12.49 0.91
N THR A 110 1.98 12.63 1.82
CA THR A 110 2.27 13.91 2.50
C THR A 110 3.73 13.99 2.93
N GLY A 111 4.32 15.18 2.80
CA GLY A 111 5.66 15.46 3.35
C GLY A 111 5.66 15.71 4.86
N ASN A 112 4.50 16.03 5.44
CA ASN A 112 4.35 16.19 6.89
C ASN A 112 4.01 14.85 7.52
N ILE A 113 4.98 14.19 8.13
CA ILE A 113 4.87 12.85 8.75
C ILE A 113 4.71 12.92 10.28
N GLY A 114 4.52 14.13 10.84
CA GLY A 114 4.34 14.34 12.29
C GLY A 114 3.05 13.69 12.81
N GLU A 115 3.03 13.41 14.11
CA GLU A 115 1.88 12.82 14.80
C GLU A 115 0.69 13.79 14.94
N VAL A 116 0.93 15.08 14.72
CA VAL A 116 -0.07 16.15 14.76
C VAL A 116 0.05 17.02 13.52
N ALA A 117 -1.09 17.44 12.99
CA ALA A 117 -1.19 18.34 11.87
C ALA A 117 -2.28 19.39 12.09
N ALA A 118 -2.29 20.43 11.27
CA ALA A 118 -3.33 21.45 11.32
C ALA A 118 -4.67 20.89 10.81
N TYR A 119 -5.77 21.36 11.38
CA TYR A 119 -7.10 21.02 10.91
C TYR A 119 -7.28 21.47 9.45
N GLY A 120 -7.66 20.52 8.61
CA GLY A 120 -7.75 20.70 7.15
C GLY A 120 -6.66 19.98 6.37
N GLU A 121 -5.57 19.55 7.02
CA GLU A 121 -4.59 18.65 6.41
C GLU A 121 -5.13 17.21 6.32
N THR A 122 -4.41 16.36 5.62
CA THR A 122 -4.73 14.93 5.49
C THR A 122 -4.49 14.21 6.82
N PRO A 123 -5.49 13.51 7.38
CA PRO A 123 -5.33 12.79 8.64
C PRO A 123 -4.47 11.53 8.49
N GLY A 124 -4.58 10.84 7.35
CA GLY A 124 -3.83 9.63 7.08
C GLY A 124 -2.44 9.92 6.49
N VAL A 125 -1.43 9.27 7.03
CA VAL A 125 -0.04 9.32 6.53
C VAL A 125 0.33 7.95 6.00
N ILE A 126 0.61 7.88 4.71
CA ILE A 126 1.05 6.66 4.03
C ILE A 126 2.57 6.71 3.89
N LYS A 127 3.23 5.72 4.45
CA LYS A 127 4.66 5.51 4.35
C LYS A 127 4.95 4.19 3.68
N MET A 128 6.08 4.10 3.01
CA MET A 128 6.55 2.88 2.38
C MET A 128 7.96 2.56 2.84
N THR A 129 8.19 1.27 3.08
CA THR A 129 9.52 0.71 3.34
C THR A 129 9.77 -0.46 2.40
N GLY A 130 11.00 -0.59 1.95
CA GLY A 130 11.49 -1.77 1.23
C GLY A 130 12.38 -2.60 2.14
N ASP A 131 12.15 -3.89 2.19
CA ASP A 131 13.00 -4.83 2.93
C ASP A 131 13.50 -5.94 2.02
N ARG A 132 14.76 -6.31 2.20
CA ARG A 132 15.39 -7.41 1.50
C ARG A 132 15.61 -8.59 2.44
N SER A 133 14.89 -9.66 2.22
CA SER A 133 15.08 -10.93 2.94
C SER A 133 15.64 -11.98 1.99
N GLY A 134 16.98 -12.11 1.97
CA GLY A 134 17.69 -13.01 1.06
C GLY A 134 17.57 -12.60 -0.41
N SER A 135 16.94 -13.44 -1.22
CA SER A 135 16.67 -13.18 -2.66
C SER A 135 15.28 -12.53 -2.90
N VAL A 136 14.52 -12.30 -1.85
CA VAL A 136 13.14 -11.80 -1.93
C VAL A 136 13.11 -10.36 -1.48
N TYR A 137 12.45 -9.50 -2.25
CA TYR A 137 12.17 -8.11 -1.90
C TYR A 137 10.73 -7.97 -1.45
N LYS A 138 10.53 -7.38 -0.27
CA LYS A 138 9.21 -7.07 0.26
C LYS A 138 9.00 -5.57 0.26
N LEU A 139 7.84 -5.14 -0.23
CA LEU A 139 7.36 -3.77 -0.07
C LEU A 139 6.30 -3.76 1.01
N LYS A 140 6.46 -2.84 1.95
CA LYS A 140 5.54 -2.64 3.07
C LYS A 140 5.03 -1.20 3.02
N PHE A 141 3.72 -1.06 2.91
CA PHE A 141 3.02 0.21 3.04
C PHE A 141 2.38 0.28 4.41
N THR A 142 2.52 1.41 5.09
CA THR A 142 1.92 1.65 6.40
C THR A 142 1.11 2.92 6.35
N LEU A 143 -0.18 2.81 6.58
CA LEU A 143 -1.09 3.94 6.79
C LEU A 143 -1.30 4.12 8.29
N HIS A 144 -1.02 5.30 8.82
CA HIS A 144 -1.33 5.64 10.21
C HIS A 144 -2.13 6.94 10.27
N TYR A 145 -2.97 7.09 11.31
CA TYR A 145 -3.80 8.27 11.51
C TYR A 145 -3.24 9.14 12.62
N ARG A 146 -2.92 10.38 12.27
CA ARG A 146 -2.44 11.45 13.17
C ARG A 146 -3.61 12.29 13.69
N GLU A 147 -3.34 13.08 14.73
CA GLU A 147 -4.28 14.05 15.25
C GLU A 147 -4.31 15.30 14.36
N LEU A 148 -5.51 15.78 14.05
CA LEU A 148 -5.72 17.08 13.42
C LEU A 148 -6.17 18.08 14.49
N TYR A 149 -5.36 19.10 14.74
CA TYR A 149 -5.63 20.10 15.76
C TYR A 149 -6.25 21.38 15.18
N ASN A 150 -7.37 21.80 15.78
CA ASN A 150 -8.05 23.04 15.47
C ASN A 150 -7.78 24.07 16.57
N GLU A 151 -6.89 25.03 16.30
CA GLU A 151 -6.51 26.08 17.25
C GLU A 151 -7.69 26.96 17.69
N LYS A 152 -8.61 27.27 16.76
CA LYS A 152 -9.75 28.15 17.05
C LYS A 152 -10.74 27.55 18.04
N GLN A 153 -10.84 26.23 18.06
CA GLN A 153 -11.77 25.49 18.92
C GLN A 153 -11.07 24.81 20.09
N ALA A 154 -9.73 24.84 20.13
CA ALA A 154 -8.90 24.10 21.08
C ALA A 154 -9.29 22.61 21.14
N ARG A 155 -9.44 21.98 19.96
CA ARG A 155 -9.89 20.59 19.83
C ARG A 155 -9.02 19.81 18.87
N GLY A 156 -8.73 18.54 19.26
CA GLY A 156 -8.11 17.54 18.42
C GLY A 156 -9.15 16.64 17.78
N TYR A 157 -8.87 16.16 16.56
CA TYR A 157 -9.67 15.19 15.84
C TYR A 157 -8.75 14.06 15.38
N LYS A 158 -9.10 12.80 15.67
CA LYS A 158 -8.30 11.64 15.26
C LYS A 158 -9.21 10.50 14.82
N ILE A 159 -8.82 9.80 13.76
CA ILE A 159 -9.41 8.54 13.39
C ILE A 159 -8.77 7.44 14.22
N LYS A 160 -9.57 6.68 14.94
CA LYS A 160 -9.15 5.55 15.77
C LYS A 160 -9.58 4.24 15.11
N LEU A 161 -8.60 3.41 14.77
CA LEU A 161 -8.85 2.08 14.25
C LEU A 161 -9.21 1.13 15.39
N GLU A 162 -10.22 0.30 15.17
CA GLU A 162 -10.65 -0.76 16.08
C GLU A 162 -10.61 -2.11 15.34
N GLY A 163 -10.43 -3.17 16.10
CA GLY A 163 -10.28 -4.52 15.56
C GLY A 163 -8.84 -4.82 15.13
N SER A 164 -8.34 -5.97 15.55
CA SER A 164 -7.08 -6.53 15.08
C SER A 164 -7.40 -7.65 14.11
N SER A 165 -6.99 -7.51 12.87
CA SER A 165 -7.27 -8.50 11.84
C SER A 165 -6.15 -8.58 10.82
N THR A 166 -6.06 -9.74 10.17
CA THR A 166 -5.11 -9.99 9.09
C THR A 166 -5.77 -10.79 7.98
N GLY A 167 -5.53 -10.42 6.73
CA GLY A 167 -6.14 -11.07 5.59
C GLY A 167 -5.37 -10.86 4.30
N THR A 168 -5.85 -11.51 3.25
CA THR A 168 -5.17 -11.52 1.94
C THR A 168 -6.08 -11.16 0.77
N SER A 169 -7.36 -10.90 1.01
CA SER A 169 -8.34 -10.74 -0.05
C SER A 169 -9.02 -9.38 -0.06
N ARG A 170 -9.61 -8.99 1.04
CA ARG A 170 -10.47 -7.81 1.12
C ARG A 170 -10.38 -7.13 2.49
N ILE A 171 -10.56 -5.83 2.51
CA ILE A 171 -10.72 -5.03 3.72
C ILE A 171 -12.13 -4.47 3.80
N LEU A 172 -12.72 -4.56 4.97
CA LEU A 172 -14.04 -4.04 5.30
C LEU A 172 -13.88 -2.91 6.30
N ILE A 173 -14.53 -1.79 6.06
CA ILE A 173 -14.46 -0.57 6.86
C ILE A 173 -15.87 -0.27 7.34
N THR A 174 -16.06 -0.19 8.66
CA THR A 174 -17.37 0.12 9.27
C THR A 174 -17.20 1.22 10.30
N TYR A 175 -18.10 2.19 10.32
CA TYR A 175 -18.11 3.21 11.36
C TYR A 175 -18.63 2.63 12.68
N SER A 176 -17.82 2.70 13.75
CA SER A 176 -18.15 2.18 15.08
C SER A 176 -18.72 3.24 16.02
N GLY A 177 -18.57 4.52 15.68
CA GLY A 177 -19.06 5.62 16.50
C GLY A 177 -18.04 6.72 16.73
N SER A 178 -18.34 7.65 17.61
CA SER A 178 -17.43 8.70 18.04
C SER A 178 -17.35 8.77 19.56
N GLU A 179 -16.21 9.23 20.04
CA GLU A 179 -15.94 9.43 21.49
C GLU A 179 -15.22 10.76 21.68
N THR A 180 -15.58 11.49 22.72
CA THR A 180 -14.86 12.70 23.12
C THR A 180 -14.09 12.42 24.39
N GLN A 181 -12.78 12.64 24.35
CA GLN A 181 -11.88 12.50 25.48
C GLN A 181 -11.45 13.89 25.95
N SER A 182 -11.89 14.29 27.13
CA SER A 182 -11.61 15.62 27.67
C SER A 182 -10.15 15.79 28.05
N ASN A 183 -9.53 16.89 27.62
CA ASN A 183 -8.13 17.24 27.88
C ASN A 183 -7.10 16.19 27.42
N GLN A 184 -7.42 15.40 26.41
CA GLN A 184 -6.53 14.37 25.84
C GLN A 184 -5.91 14.76 24.49
N GLY A 185 -6.28 15.92 23.94
CA GLY A 185 -5.66 16.43 22.73
C GLY A 185 -4.19 16.81 22.95
N TRP A 186 -3.39 16.70 21.91
CA TRP A 186 -1.93 16.93 21.93
C TRP A 186 -1.53 18.29 22.51
N TYR A 187 -2.30 19.36 22.19
CA TYR A 187 -2.08 20.71 22.71
C TYR A 187 -2.97 21.06 23.91
N GLY A 188 -3.55 20.06 24.58
CA GLY A 188 -4.61 20.23 25.54
C GLY A 188 -5.97 20.42 24.86
N GLY A 189 -7.04 20.45 25.65
CA GLY A 189 -8.40 20.48 25.12
C GLY A 189 -8.95 19.09 24.78
N ASP A 190 -10.17 19.08 24.23
CA ASP A 190 -10.87 17.83 23.95
C ASP A 190 -10.35 17.15 22.69
N LEU A 191 -10.19 15.83 22.73
CA LEU A 191 -9.88 14.99 21.60
C LEU A 191 -11.15 14.25 21.14
N ILE A 192 -11.57 14.48 19.90
CA ILE A 192 -12.68 13.79 19.28
C ILE A 192 -12.13 12.61 18.47
N LEU A 193 -12.50 11.41 18.84
CA LEU A 193 -12.14 10.16 18.15
C LEU A 193 -13.30 9.72 17.26
N SER A 194 -13.04 9.56 15.96
CA SER A 194 -13.92 8.83 15.05
C SER A 194 -13.45 7.38 14.99
N LYS A 195 -14.24 6.46 15.53
CA LYS A 195 -13.88 5.04 15.66
C LYS A 195 -14.27 4.26 14.41
N MET A 196 -13.34 3.54 13.86
CA MET A 196 -13.48 2.76 12.63
C MET A 196 -13.13 1.31 12.89
N ALA A 197 -14.11 0.42 12.81
CA ALA A 197 -13.87 -1.02 12.79
C ALA A 197 -13.34 -1.40 11.40
N VAL A 198 -12.13 -1.93 11.37
CA VAL A 198 -11.48 -2.37 10.14
C VAL A 198 -11.19 -3.86 10.24
N GLN A 199 -11.79 -4.63 9.34
CA GLN A 199 -11.66 -6.09 9.28
C GLN A 199 -11.07 -6.51 7.94
N THR A 200 -10.26 -7.53 7.95
CA THR A 200 -9.68 -8.13 6.75
C THR A 200 -10.20 -9.55 6.56
N VAL A 201 -10.41 -9.93 5.32
CA VAL A 201 -10.89 -11.26 4.91
C VAL A 201 -9.89 -11.91 3.95
#